data_e1d64e2eda845e4e0cde38d54ebaf138
#
_entry.id   e1d64e2eda845e4e0cde38d54ebaf138
#
_cell.length_a   1.000
_cell.length_b   1.000
_cell.length_c   1.000
_cell.angle_alpha   90.00
_cell.angle_beta   90.00
_cell.angle_gamma   90.00
#
_symmetry.space_group_name_H-M   'P 1'
#
loop_
_entity.id
_entity.type
_entity.pdbx_description
1 polymer ?
#
loop_
_entity_poly.entity_id
_entity_poly.type
_entity_poly.pdbx_seq_one_letter_code
_entity_poly.pdbx_strand_id
1 'polypeptide(L)'
;MTKTLKDRAFELTPEFVKRFLFRRRQARRLSNDEFRALRSQFGNDSQACARYCHDRFVCRVVIDPNLVVIIRKLQADFRLLNFVETGTYDGETSLAMSLLFERVFTCDVKDWKRRIDFYYARNLTYETKSSPDFLRAHLAEIRGQSLFYLDAHWGAYWPLREELDIVFGQCQNPVILIDDFDAGNGLYFDQYGDQKLGFDYIADRIPADYKFCVNPWSNRNRGMIFIFPPSANYGCPFGERDRYDEAKHGLWGKLSS
;
A
#
# COMPACT_ATOMS: atom_id res chain seq x y z
N MET A 1 -4.40 -35.42 0.24
CA MET A 1 -5.11 -35.01 -0.99
C MET A 1 -4.08 -34.91 -2.12
N THR A 2 -4.26 -35.66 -3.19
CA THR A 2 -3.35 -35.67 -4.34
C THR A 2 -3.61 -34.41 -5.19
N LYS A 3 -2.59 -33.56 -5.34
CA LYS A 3 -2.69 -32.36 -6.20
C LYS A 3 -3.03 -32.77 -7.64
N THR A 4 -3.92 -32.05 -8.28
CA THR A 4 -4.29 -32.31 -9.67
C THR A 4 -3.13 -31.98 -10.62
N LEU A 5 -3.15 -32.50 -11.85
CA LEU A 5 -2.16 -32.16 -12.90
C LEU A 5 -2.14 -30.66 -13.20
N LYS A 6 -3.31 -29.97 -13.10
CA LYS A 6 -3.42 -28.52 -13.29
C LYS A 6 -2.69 -27.74 -12.18
N ASP A 7 -2.77 -28.21 -10.93
CA ASP A 7 -2.10 -27.59 -9.79
C ASP A 7 -0.58 -27.68 -9.92
N ARG A 8 -0.08 -28.86 -10.35
CA ARG A 8 1.36 -29.09 -10.60
C ARG A 8 1.88 -28.23 -11.77
N ALA A 9 1.12 -28.15 -12.87
CA ALA A 9 1.49 -27.33 -14.01
C ALA A 9 1.53 -25.83 -13.63
N PHE A 10 0.59 -25.37 -12.81
CA PHE A 10 0.58 -23.98 -12.33
C PHE A 10 1.75 -23.69 -11.37
N GLU A 11 2.11 -24.62 -10.49
CA GLU A 11 3.27 -24.47 -9.61
C GLU A 11 4.60 -24.36 -10.38
N LEU A 12 4.74 -25.10 -11.48
CA LEU A 12 5.93 -25.07 -12.34
C LEU A 12 5.95 -23.87 -13.31
N THR A 13 4.84 -23.13 -13.43
CA THR A 13 4.77 -21.96 -14.30
C THR A 13 5.60 -20.82 -13.69
N PRO A 14 6.53 -20.19 -14.44
CA PRO A 14 7.27 -19.04 -13.97
C PRO A 14 6.36 -17.91 -13.46
N GLU A 15 6.75 -17.23 -12.39
CA GLU A 15 5.93 -16.20 -11.73
C GLU A 15 5.48 -15.10 -12.71
N PHE A 16 6.36 -14.67 -13.63
CA PHE A 16 6.00 -13.68 -14.63
C PHE A 16 4.89 -14.14 -15.58
N VAL A 17 4.83 -15.44 -15.92
CA VAL A 17 3.77 -16.02 -16.74
C VAL A 17 2.46 -16.09 -15.96
N LYS A 18 2.53 -16.48 -14.68
CA LYS A 18 1.37 -16.46 -13.78
C LYS A 18 0.80 -15.05 -13.68
N ARG A 19 1.66 -14.06 -13.47
CA ARG A 19 1.29 -12.62 -13.45
C ARG A 19 0.63 -12.20 -14.76
N PHE A 20 1.20 -12.57 -15.90
CA PHE A 20 0.67 -12.24 -17.24
C PHE A 20 -0.71 -12.86 -17.47
N LEU A 21 -0.87 -14.15 -17.17
CA LEU A 21 -2.15 -14.87 -17.35
C LEU A 21 -3.22 -14.32 -16.42
N PHE A 22 -2.84 -14.00 -15.19
CA PHE A 22 -3.74 -13.42 -14.19
C PHE A 22 -4.19 -12.02 -14.62
N ARG A 23 -3.25 -11.14 -15.00
CA ARG A 23 -3.55 -9.80 -15.53
C ARG A 23 -4.50 -9.85 -16.75
N ARG A 24 -4.30 -10.78 -17.66
CA ARG A 24 -5.16 -10.94 -18.84
C ARG A 24 -6.59 -11.37 -18.49
N ARG A 25 -6.77 -12.16 -17.43
CA ARG A 25 -8.11 -12.55 -16.90
C ARG A 25 -8.78 -11.40 -16.13
N GLN A 26 -7.99 -10.56 -15.51
CA GLN A 26 -8.47 -9.45 -14.64
C GLN A 26 -8.61 -8.11 -15.40
N ALA A 27 -8.09 -8.01 -16.63
CA ALA A 27 -8.04 -6.79 -17.42
C ALA A 27 -9.41 -6.26 -17.91
N ARG A 28 -10.51 -6.79 -17.38
CA ARG A 28 -11.83 -6.21 -17.63
C ARG A 28 -11.92 -4.89 -16.86
N ARG A 29 -12.05 -3.78 -17.59
CA ARG A 29 -12.38 -2.47 -17.03
C ARG A 29 -13.64 -2.57 -16.19
N LEU A 30 -13.59 -2.05 -14.98
CA LEU A 30 -14.80 -1.80 -14.20
C LEU A 30 -15.59 -0.67 -14.85
N SER A 31 -16.89 -0.88 -15.04
CA SER A 31 -17.80 0.22 -15.37
C SER A 31 -17.86 1.21 -14.17
N ASN A 32 -18.32 2.43 -14.45
CA ASN A 32 -18.49 3.43 -13.38
C ASN A 32 -19.42 2.95 -12.26
N ASP A 33 -20.42 2.15 -12.61
CA ASP A 33 -21.42 1.64 -11.65
C ASP A 33 -20.82 0.51 -10.82
N GLU A 34 -20.06 -0.40 -11.44
CA GLU A 34 -19.30 -1.44 -10.72
C GLU A 34 -18.29 -0.80 -9.75
N PHE A 35 -17.56 0.23 -10.20
CA PHE A 35 -16.61 0.94 -9.35
C PHE A 35 -17.29 1.62 -8.15
N ARG A 36 -18.43 2.29 -8.38
CA ARG A 36 -19.22 2.91 -7.30
C ARG A 36 -19.80 1.88 -6.34
N ALA A 37 -20.34 0.79 -6.87
CA ALA A 37 -20.88 -0.30 -6.06
C ALA A 37 -19.81 -0.94 -5.14
N LEU A 38 -18.61 -1.20 -5.68
CA LEU A 38 -17.48 -1.71 -4.90
C LEU A 38 -17.05 -0.73 -3.80
N ARG A 39 -16.94 0.56 -4.11
CA ARG A 39 -16.60 1.57 -3.10
C ARG A 39 -17.63 1.62 -1.97
N SER A 40 -18.92 1.55 -2.30
CA SER A 40 -20.00 1.52 -1.31
C SER A 40 -19.92 0.25 -0.44
N GLN A 41 -19.72 -0.90 -1.04
CA GLN A 41 -19.56 -2.17 -0.34
C GLN A 41 -18.36 -2.13 0.63
N PHE A 42 -17.22 -1.66 0.16
CA PHE A 42 -15.98 -1.62 0.96
C PHE A 42 -16.03 -0.58 2.07
N GLY A 43 -16.86 0.45 1.94
CA GLY A 43 -17.14 1.40 3.01
C GLY A 43 -17.63 0.74 4.29
N ASN A 44 -18.34 -0.38 4.16
CA ASN A 44 -19.01 -1.08 5.26
C ASN A 44 -18.32 -2.40 5.67
N ASP A 45 -17.46 -2.97 4.82
CA ASP A 45 -16.82 -4.27 5.08
C ASP A 45 -15.35 -4.24 4.64
N SER A 46 -14.45 -3.97 5.58
CA SER A 46 -12.99 -3.95 5.33
C SER A 46 -12.43 -5.32 4.96
N GLN A 47 -13.02 -6.40 5.46
CA GLN A 47 -12.60 -7.77 5.13
C GLN A 47 -12.99 -8.14 3.69
N ALA A 48 -14.18 -7.72 3.24
CA ALA A 48 -14.57 -7.88 1.84
C ALA A 48 -13.66 -7.08 0.90
N CYS A 49 -13.27 -5.86 1.30
CA CYS A 49 -12.28 -5.08 0.58
C CYS A 49 -10.92 -5.79 0.50
N ALA A 50 -10.41 -6.29 1.61
CA ALA A 50 -9.16 -7.03 1.65
C ALA A 50 -9.20 -8.27 0.76
N ARG A 51 -10.28 -9.06 0.81
CA ARG A 51 -10.49 -10.22 -0.07
C ARG A 51 -10.51 -9.84 -1.54
N TYR A 52 -11.24 -8.78 -1.89
CA TYR A 52 -11.31 -8.29 -3.27
C TYR A 52 -9.95 -7.84 -3.78
N CYS A 53 -9.24 -7.04 -3.00
CA CYS A 53 -7.88 -6.58 -3.35
C CYS A 53 -6.93 -7.76 -3.47
N HIS A 54 -6.97 -8.72 -2.53
CA HIS A 54 -6.23 -9.96 -2.61
C HIS A 54 -6.53 -10.73 -3.89
N ASP A 55 -7.80 -10.96 -4.22
CA ASP A 55 -8.23 -11.75 -5.37
C ASP A 55 -7.95 -11.05 -6.71
N ARG A 56 -7.99 -9.72 -6.75
CA ARG A 56 -7.87 -8.95 -7.98
C ARG A 56 -6.45 -8.46 -8.26
N PHE A 57 -5.72 -8.06 -7.24
CA PHE A 57 -4.38 -7.50 -7.36
C PHE A 57 -3.30 -8.46 -6.90
N VAL A 58 -3.58 -9.76 -6.90
CA VAL A 58 -2.67 -10.80 -6.46
C VAL A 58 -1.40 -10.77 -7.29
N CYS A 59 -0.55 -9.87 -6.94
CA CYS A 59 0.86 -10.13 -6.95
C CYS A 59 1.27 -10.37 -5.51
N ARG A 60 1.75 -11.53 -5.21
CA ARG A 60 2.16 -11.98 -3.88
C ARG A 60 3.20 -11.09 -3.19
N VAL A 61 3.58 -9.99 -3.81
CA VAL A 61 4.71 -9.15 -3.41
C VAL A 61 4.27 -7.74 -3.01
N VAL A 62 3.15 -7.20 -3.49
CA VAL A 62 2.92 -5.75 -3.43
C VAL A 62 1.89 -5.32 -2.40
N ILE A 63 0.74 -5.97 -2.28
CA ILE A 63 -0.25 -5.60 -1.25
C ILE A 63 -0.41 -6.69 -0.20
N ASP A 64 -0.16 -6.32 1.06
CA ASP A 64 -0.58 -7.12 2.20
C ASP A 64 -2.09 -6.91 2.45
N PRO A 65 -2.92 -7.97 2.41
CA PRO A 65 -4.35 -7.83 2.71
C PRO A 65 -4.64 -7.24 4.09
N ASN A 66 -3.78 -7.48 5.06
CA ASN A 66 -3.91 -6.87 6.38
C ASN A 66 -3.70 -5.36 6.31
N LEU A 67 -2.79 -4.89 5.47
CA LEU A 67 -2.59 -3.47 5.25
C LEU A 67 -3.86 -2.78 4.75
N VAL A 68 -4.62 -3.43 3.86
CA VAL A 68 -5.91 -2.90 3.38
C VAL A 68 -6.89 -2.72 4.54
N VAL A 69 -6.97 -3.70 5.45
CA VAL A 69 -7.85 -3.61 6.64
C VAL A 69 -7.41 -2.47 7.55
N ILE A 70 -6.11 -2.37 7.82
CA ILE A 70 -5.55 -1.31 8.68
C ILE A 70 -5.76 0.07 8.06
N ILE A 71 -5.47 0.23 6.76
CA ILE A 71 -5.70 1.50 6.05
C ILE A 71 -7.18 1.92 6.12
N ARG A 72 -8.12 0.99 5.98
CA ARG A 72 -9.55 1.31 6.13
C ARG A 72 -9.88 1.80 7.52
N LYS A 73 -9.31 1.20 8.56
CA LYS A 73 -9.48 1.65 9.93
C LYS A 73 -8.90 3.06 10.12
N LEU A 74 -7.67 3.29 9.67
CA LEU A 74 -7.04 4.62 9.72
C LEU A 74 -7.85 5.66 8.95
N GLN A 75 -8.39 5.29 7.79
CA GLN A 75 -9.23 6.18 6.98
C GLN A 75 -10.47 6.64 7.76
N ALA A 76 -11.13 5.73 8.45
CA ALA A 76 -12.29 6.08 9.27
C ALA A 76 -11.92 6.94 10.49
N ASP A 77 -10.87 6.54 11.22
CA ASP A 77 -10.46 7.19 12.47
C ASP A 77 -9.92 8.60 12.25
N PHE A 78 -9.18 8.82 11.17
CA PHE A 78 -8.58 10.12 10.81
C PHE A 78 -9.33 10.88 9.73
N ARG A 79 -10.46 10.36 9.23
CA ARG A 79 -11.24 10.94 8.11
C ARG A 79 -10.36 11.24 6.89
N LEU A 80 -9.51 10.28 6.54
CA LEU A 80 -8.56 10.43 5.43
C LEU A 80 -9.28 10.41 4.09
N LEU A 81 -9.11 11.46 3.30
CA LEU A 81 -9.73 11.61 1.98
C LEU A 81 -8.77 11.23 0.86
N ASN A 82 -7.48 11.48 1.07
CA ASN A 82 -6.45 11.28 0.05
C ASN A 82 -5.47 10.18 0.45
N PHE A 83 -5.00 9.46 -0.56
CA PHE A 83 -3.86 8.54 -0.47
C PHE A 83 -2.75 9.07 -1.37
N VAL A 84 -1.56 9.26 -0.82
CA VAL A 84 -0.37 9.76 -1.52
C VAL A 84 0.73 8.72 -1.40
N GLU A 85 1.09 8.11 -2.51
CA GLU A 85 2.10 7.07 -2.58
C GLU A 85 3.36 7.59 -3.29
N THR A 86 4.53 7.25 -2.76
CA THR A 86 5.81 7.38 -3.45
C THR A 86 6.35 5.99 -3.76
N GLY A 87 6.82 5.76 -4.99
CA GLY A 87 7.22 4.42 -5.45
C GLY A 87 6.05 3.60 -5.99
N THR A 88 5.48 4.02 -7.12
CA THR A 88 4.30 3.37 -7.73
C THR A 88 4.56 1.92 -8.15
N TYR A 89 5.77 1.61 -8.63
CA TYR A 89 6.13 0.30 -9.18
C TYR A 89 5.04 -0.24 -10.14
N ASP A 90 4.49 -1.42 -9.86
CA ASP A 90 3.43 -2.04 -10.67
C ASP A 90 2.03 -1.40 -10.47
N GLY A 91 1.89 -0.41 -9.57
CA GLY A 91 0.68 0.37 -9.30
C GLY A 91 -0.45 -0.37 -8.60
N GLU A 92 -0.20 -1.56 -8.07
CA GLU A 92 -1.24 -2.38 -7.45
C GLU A 92 -1.77 -1.75 -6.16
N THR A 93 -0.88 -1.16 -5.35
CA THR A 93 -1.27 -0.44 -4.14
C THR A 93 -2.15 0.76 -4.49
N SER A 94 -1.69 1.63 -5.38
CA SER A 94 -2.47 2.79 -5.85
C SER A 94 -3.82 2.41 -6.43
N LEU A 95 -3.89 1.35 -7.25
CA LEU A 95 -5.14 0.87 -7.83
C LEU A 95 -6.11 0.34 -6.76
N ALA A 96 -5.61 -0.38 -5.76
CA ALA A 96 -6.42 -0.83 -4.63
C ALA A 96 -6.93 0.37 -3.81
N MET A 97 -6.04 1.34 -3.53
CA MET A 97 -6.39 2.53 -2.77
C MET A 97 -7.39 3.44 -3.52
N SER A 98 -7.40 3.41 -4.86
CA SER A 98 -8.42 4.12 -5.65
C SER A 98 -9.86 3.67 -5.36
N LEU A 99 -10.03 2.44 -4.88
CA LEU A 99 -11.33 1.93 -4.43
C LEU A 99 -11.74 2.44 -3.04
N LEU A 100 -10.80 2.92 -2.25
CA LEU A 100 -11.01 3.32 -0.85
C LEU A 100 -11.04 4.82 -0.65
N PHE A 101 -10.15 5.55 -1.32
CA PHE A 101 -9.95 6.98 -1.13
C PHE A 101 -10.69 7.81 -2.17
N GLU A 102 -10.97 9.06 -1.86
CA GLU A 102 -11.57 9.98 -2.82
C GLU A 102 -10.58 10.35 -3.92
N ARG A 103 -9.32 10.56 -3.56
CA ARG A 103 -8.25 10.89 -4.49
C ARG A 103 -7.01 10.07 -4.16
N VAL A 104 -6.32 9.61 -5.19
CA VAL A 104 -5.06 8.88 -5.09
C VAL A 104 -4.03 9.60 -5.95
N PHE A 105 -2.86 9.83 -5.37
CA PHE A 105 -1.70 10.43 -6.03
C PHE A 105 -0.54 9.46 -5.91
N THR A 106 0.15 9.19 -7.00
CA THR A 106 1.30 8.29 -6.99
C THR A 106 2.34 8.70 -8.02
N CYS A 107 3.60 8.43 -7.72
CA CYS A 107 4.72 8.72 -8.61
C CYS A 107 5.79 7.65 -8.58
N ASP A 108 6.53 7.57 -9.67
CA ASP A 108 7.73 6.76 -9.77
C ASP A 108 8.76 7.44 -10.69
N VAL A 109 10.04 7.20 -10.48
CA VAL A 109 11.10 7.68 -11.39
C VAL A 109 11.11 6.95 -12.73
N LYS A 110 10.48 5.78 -12.80
CA LYS A 110 10.33 4.98 -14.02
C LYS A 110 8.92 5.11 -14.60
N ASP A 111 8.81 5.13 -15.93
CA ASP A 111 7.50 5.11 -16.58
C ASP A 111 6.88 3.71 -16.57
N TRP A 112 5.94 3.50 -15.67
CA TRP A 112 5.16 2.27 -15.53
C TRP A 112 3.82 2.29 -16.29
N LYS A 113 3.46 3.37 -16.97
CA LYS A 113 2.15 3.55 -17.65
C LYS A 113 1.75 2.39 -18.55
N ARG A 114 2.72 1.75 -19.20
CA ARG A 114 2.45 0.60 -20.08
C ARG A 114 2.13 -0.69 -19.33
N ARG A 115 2.43 -0.77 -18.03
CA ARG A 115 2.22 -1.95 -17.20
C ARG A 115 0.99 -1.85 -16.32
N ILE A 116 0.51 -0.64 -16.08
CA ILE A 116 -0.55 -0.34 -15.14
C ILE A 116 -1.80 0.03 -15.93
N ASP A 117 -2.91 -0.66 -15.65
CA ASP A 117 -4.21 -0.28 -16.21
C ASP A 117 -4.89 0.74 -15.30
N PHE A 118 -4.43 1.99 -15.34
CA PHE A 118 -5.04 3.09 -14.61
C PHE A 118 -6.41 3.52 -15.16
N TYR A 119 -6.87 2.96 -16.26
CA TYR A 119 -8.01 3.46 -16.99
C TYR A 119 -9.35 3.38 -16.26
N TYR A 120 -9.48 2.54 -15.24
CA TYR A 120 -10.68 2.49 -14.43
C TYR A 120 -10.64 3.38 -13.19
N ALA A 121 -9.45 3.77 -12.74
CA ALA A 121 -9.26 4.58 -11.55
C ALA A 121 -9.25 6.07 -11.91
N ARG A 122 -10.44 6.67 -12.08
CA ARG A 122 -10.59 8.09 -12.48
C ARG A 122 -10.16 9.08 -11.43
N ASN A 123 -10.01 8.64 -10.20
CA ASN A 123 -9.57 9.42 -9.05
C ASN A 123 -8.08 9.26 -8.76
N LEU A 124 -7.32 8.64 -9.68
CA LEU A 124 -5.90 8.39 -9.53
C LEU A 124 -5.10 9.30 -10.48
N THR A 125 -4.14 10.02 -9.89
CA THR A 125 -3.13 10.82 -10.60
C THR A 125 -1.79 10.10 -10.50
N TYR A 126 -1.19 9.78 -11.64
CA TYR A 126 0.15 9.18 -11.74
C TYR A 126 1.09 10.11 -12.51
N GLU A 127 2.30 10.29 -12.00
CA GLU A 127 3.37 10.98 -12.71
C GLU A 127 4.68 10.22 -12.68
N THR A 128 5.43 10.30 -13.80
CA THR A 128 6.83 9.86 -13.84
C THR A 128 7.69 11.01 -13.37
N LYS A 129 8.09 10.98 -12.10
CA LYS A 129 8.82 12.08 -11.43
C LYS A 129 9.51 11.53 -10.18
N SER A 130 10.58 12.20 -9.71
CA SER A 130 11.12 11.96 -8.37
C SER A 130 10.06 12.25 -7.30
N SER A 131 10.03 11.49 -6.24
CA SER A 131 9.02 11.68 -5.20
C SER A 131 9.12 13.02 -4.47
N PRO A 132 10.30 13.59 -4.17
CA PRO A 132 10.37 14.93 -3.61
C PRO A 132 9.80 16.01 -4.53
N ASP A 133 10.08 15.95 -5.84
CA ASP A 133 9.54 16.90 -6.80
C ASP A 133 8.04 16.74 -7.01
N PHE A 134 7.56 15.49 -6.98
CA PHE A 134 6.13 15.19 -7.04
C PHE A 134 5.39 15.76 -5.81
N LEU A 135 5.89 15.50 -4.61
CA LEU A 135 5.30 16.02 -3.38
C LEU A 135 5.25 17.57 -3.39
N ARG A 136 6.35 18.25 -3.74
CA ARG A 136 6.36 19.72 -3.86
C ARG A 136 5.34 20.25 -4.86
N ALA A 137 5.13 19.54 -5.97
CA ALA A 137 4.20 19.97 -7.00
C ALA A 137 2.75 19.81 -6.59
N HIS A 138 2.40 18.76 -5.81
CA HIS A 138 1.01 18.39 -5.57
C HIS A 138 0.48 18.70 -4.18
N LEU A 139 1.34 18.84 -3.15
CA LEU A 139 0.84 19.03 -1.78
C LEU A 139 -0.04 20.28 -1.61
N ALA A 140 0.22 21.34 -2.35
CA ALA A 140 -0.61 22.55 -2.33
C ALA A 140 -2.03 22.32 -2.89
N GLU A 141 -2.21 21.33 -3.77
CA GLU A 141 -3.49 20.99 -4.39
C GLU A 141 -4.27 19.93 -3.59
N ILE A 142 -3.58 19.19 -2.72
CA ILE A 142 -4.17 18.12 -1.91
C ILE A 142 -4.94 18.75 -0.75
N ARG A 143 -6.28 18.75 -0.85
CA ARG A 143 -7.16 19.24 0.19
C ARG A 143 -7.64 18.14 1.10
N GLY A 144 -7.70 18.39 2.41
CA GLY A 144 -8.16 17.44 3.41
C GLY A 144 -7.07 16.52 3.94
N GLN A 145 -7.47 15.65 4.87
CA GLN A 145 -6.56 14.73 5.55
C GLN A 145 -6.04 13.65 4.60
N SER A 146 -4.78 13.34 4.70
CA SER A 146 -4.09 12.44 3.78
C SER A 146 -3.32 11.35 4.52
N LEU A 147 -3.32 10.16 3.94
CA LEU A 147 -2.37 9.10 4.25
C LEU A 147 -1.22 9.16 3.25
N PHE A 148 -0.02 9.30 3.74
CA PHE A 148 1.22 9.21 2.98
C PHE A 148 1.78 7.80 3.11
N TYR A 149 1.92 7.10 1.99
CA TYR A 149 2.55 5.79 1.87
C TYR A 149 3.90 5.98 1.18
N LEU A 150 4.98 5.96 1.97
CA LEU A 150 6.32 6.26 1.49
C LEU A 150 7.09 4.95 1.27
N ASP A 151 7.31 4.62 0.00
CA ASP A 151 7.93 3.38 -0.47
C ASP A 151 8.89 3.62 -1.65
N ALA A 152 9.31 4.89 -1.87
CA ALA A 152 10.18 5.21 -2.98
C ALA A 152 11.64 4.89 -2.67
N HIS A 153 12.24 4.14 -3.59
CA HIS A 153 13.68 3.95 -3.60
C HIS A 153 14.20 3.71 -5.03
N TRP A 154 15.42 4.12 -5.33
CA TRP A 154 16.06 3.82 -6.61
C TRP A 154 17.58 3.70 -6.47
N GLY A 155 18.12 2.63 -7.03
CA GLY A 155 19.54 2.29 -6.82
C GLY A 155 19.81 2.00 -5.34
N ALA A 156 20.77 2.72 -4.77
CA ALA A 156 21.10 2.67 -3.34
C ALA A 156 20.70 3.98 -2.62
N TYR A 157 19.57 4.58 -2.98
CA TYR A 157 19.11 5.86 -2.48
C TYR A 157 17.65 5.81 -2.03
N TRP A 158 17.39 6.29 -0.82
CA TRP A 158 16.06 6.57 -0.31
C TRP A 158 15.82 8.07 -0.26
N PRO A 159 14.81 8.61 -0.96
CA PRO A 159 14.40 10.01 -0.84
C PRO A 159 13.66 10.30 0.46
N LEU A 160 13.41 9.28 1.28
CA LEU A 160 12.53 9.28 2.45
C LEU A 160 12.75 10.47 3.41
N ARG A 161 14.01 10.82 3.71
CA ARG A 161 14.30 11.93 4.63
C ARG A 161 13.82 13.27 4.05
N GLU A 162 14.01 13.47 2.75
CA GLU A 162 13.53 14.65 2.03
C GLU A 162 11.99 14.64 1.90
N GLU A 163 11.40 13.49 1.67
CA GLU A 163 9.94 13.31 1.66
C GLU A 163 9.32 13.69 3.01
N LEU A 164 9.91 13.22 4.11
CA LEU A 164 9.46 13.57 5.48
C LEU A 164 9.58 15.07 5.74
N ASP A 165 10.71 15.71 5.35
CA ASP A 165 10.88 17.16 5.48
C ASP A 165 9.79 17.94 4.73
N ILE A 166 9.45 17.51 3.51
CA ILE A 166 8.41 18.13 2.69
C ILE A 166 7.02 17.91 3.31
N VAL A 167 6.70 16.68 3.70
CA VAL A 167 5.38 16.34 4.24
C VAL A 167 5.14 17.04 5.58
N PHE A 168 6.08 16.98 6.52
CA PHE A 168 5.94 17.68 7.81
C PHE A 168 5.99 19.20 7.68
N GLY A 169 6.71 19.72 6.69
CA GLY A 169 6.80 21.16 6.43
C GLY A 169 5.56 21.77 5.78
N GLN A 170 4.75 20.98 5.07
CA GLN A 170 3.65 21.49 4.25
C GLN A 170 2.27 20.96 4.63
N CYS A 171 2.19 19.84 5.36
CA CYS A 171 0.93 19.21 5.73
C CYS A 171 0.60 19.40 7.20
N GLN A 172 -0.66 19.69 7.50
CA GLN A 172 -1.16 19.69 8.87
C GLN A 172 -1.56 18.27 9.27
N ASN A 173 -0.96 17.77 10.36
CA ASN A 173 -1.33 16.48 10.95
C ASN A 173 -1.30 15.30 9.96
N PRO A 174 -0.24 15.09 9.16
CA PRO A 174 -0.16 13.98 8.24
C PRO A 174 -0.18 12.65 9.00
N VAL A 175 -0.84 11.64 8.42
CA VAL A 175 -0.70 10.24 8.79
C VAL A 175 0.26 9.61 7.79
N ILE A 176 1.36 9.01 8.27
CA ILE A 176 2.42 8.49 7.42
C ILE A 176 2.60 7.00 7.69
N LEU A 177 2.79 6.25 6.62
CA LEU A 177 3.19 4.86 6.61
C LEU A 177 4.45 4.73 5.76
N ILE A 178 5.48 4.07 6.29
CA ILE A 178 6.72 3.78 5.58
C ILE A 178 6.82 2.27 5.45
N ASP A 179 6.98 1.76 4.21
CA ASP A 179 7.15 0.33 3.92
C ASP A 179 8.61 -0.09 4.01
N ASP A 180 8.84 -1.40 4.01
CA ASP A 180 10.17 -2.03 4.09
C ASP A 180 11.04 -1.51 5.25
N PHE A 181 10.41 -1.21 6.39
CA PHE A 181 11.03 -0.61 7.57
C PHE A 181 11.52 -1.67 8.56
N ASP A 182 12.71 -1.49 9.14
CA ASP A 182 13.21 -2.35 10.23
C ASP A 182 12.38 -2.17 11.50
N ALA A 183 11.38 -3.02 11.64
CA ALA A 183 10.48 -3.05 12.80
C ALA A 183 11.10 -3.75 14.02
N GLY A 184 12.32 -4.27 13.93
CA GLY A 184 13.01 -4.98 15.01
C GLY A 184 12.41 -6.34 15.39
N ASN A 185 11.53 -6.90 14.56
CA ASN A 185 10.75 -8.12 14.84
C ASN A 185 10.99 -9.26 13.85
N GLY A 186 12.04 -9.17 13.04
CA GLY A 186 12.42 -10.20 12.06
C GLY A 186 11.67 -10.15 10.74
N LEU A 187 10.79 -9.18 10.52
CA LEU A 187 10.21 -8.91 9.22
C LEU A 187 11.26 -8.32 8.28
N TYR A 188 11.06 -8.49 6.97
CA TYR A 188 11.94 -7.93 5.96
C TYR A 188 11.95 -6.40 6.00
N PHE A 189 13.10 -5.82 5.76
CA PHE A 189 13.31 -4.38 5.63
C PHE A 189 14.39 -4.09 4.57
N ASP A 190 14.41 -2.88 4.06
CA ASP A 190 15.42 -2.43 3.13
C ASP A 190 16.73 -2.05 3.83
N GLN A 191 17.85 -2.39 3.18
CA GLN A 191 19.18 -2.06 3.64
C GLN A 191 20.11 -1.74 2.45
N TYR A 192 20.90 -0.67 2.55
CA TYR A 192 21.96 -0.35 1.61
C TYR A 192 23.30 -0.24 2.34
N GLY A 193 24.21 -1.16 2.03
CA GLY A 193 25.46 -1.31 2.79
C GLY A 193 25.14 -1.58 4.26
N ASP A 194 25.70 -0.79 5.17
CA ASP A 194 25.46 -0.90 6.61
C ASP A 194 24.26 -0.07 7.09
N GLN A 195 23.67 0.76 6.21
CA GLN A 195 22.52 1.59 6.54
C GLN A 195 21.23 0.80 6.39
N LYS A 196 20.52 0.62 7.48
CA LYS A 196 19.16 0.04 7.53
C LYS A 196 18.10 1.12 7.41
N LEU A 197 16.99 0.80 6.77
CA LEU A 197 15.79 1.61 6.79
C LEU A 197 15.07 1.40 8.14
N GLY A 198 15.56 2.00 9.19
CA GLY A 198 15.07 1.86 10.56
C GLY A 198 14.87 3.21 11.25
N PHE A 199 14.50 3.15 12.52
CA PHE A 199 14.18 4.35 13.29
C PHE A 199 15.34 5.35 13.33
N ASP A 200 16.57 4.88 13.51
CA ASP A 200 17.77 5.73 13.56
C ASP A 200 17.96 6.54 12.27
N TYR A 201 17.49 6.04 11.13
CA TYR A 201 17.58 6.74 9.85
C TYR A 201 16.63 7.93 9.75
N ILE A 202 15.50 7.90 10.45
CA ILE A 202 14.43 8.90 10.30
C ILE A 202 14.10 9.68 11.58
N ALA A 203 14.62 9.28 12.74
CA ALA A 203 14.21 9.83 14.05
C ALA A 203 14.33 11.36 14.14
N ASP A 204 15.37 11.94 13.55
CA ASP A 204 15.62 13.38 13.53
C ASP A 204 14.69 14.15 12.55
N ARG A 205 13.87 13.46 11.78
CA ARG A 205 12.89 14.04 10.83
C ARG A 205 11.47 14.00 11.37
N ILE A 206 11.23 13.19 12.39
CA ILE A 206 9.88 13.07 13.00
C ILE A 206 9.75 14.12 14.10
N PRO A 207 8.73 15.00 14.08
CA PRO A 207 8.48 15.92 15.18
C PRO A 207 8.28 15.18 16.51
N ALA A 208 8.86 15.71 17.58
CA ALA A 208 8.96 15.03 18.88
C ALA A 208 7.60 14.69 19.53
N ASP A 209 6.54 15.36 19.13
CA ASP A 209 5.18 15.16 19.63
C ASP A 209 4.38 14.13 18.82
N TYR A 210 4.91 13.65 17.68
CA TYR A 210 4.29 12.60 16.90
C TYR A 210 4.45 11.24 17.57
N LYS A 211 3.43 10.40 17.41
CA LYS A 211 3.42 9.02 17.89
C LYS A 211 3.70 8.06 16.73
N PHE A 212 4.26 6.91 17.04
CA PHE A 212 4.49 5.89 16.04
C PHE A 212 4.26 4.49 16.59
N CYS A 213 3.99 3.54 15.72
CA CYS A 213 4.04 2.12 16.01
C CYS A 213 4.54 1.35 14.78
N VAL A 214 5.08 0.16 15.02
CA VAL A 214 5.49 -0.77 13.96
C VAL A 214 4.48 -1.92 13.86
N ASN A 215 4.37 -2.53 12.69
CA ASN A 215 3.51 -3.69 12.53
C ASN A 215 4.09 -4.91 13.25
N PRO A 216 3.31 -5.61 14.07
CA PRO A 216 3.77 -6.81 14.79
C PRO A 216 3.83 -8.05 13.87
N TRP A 217 3.17 -8.02 12.73
CA TRP A 217 3.08 -9.10 11.76
C TRP A 217 2.74 -8.57 10.35
N SER A 218 3.02 -9.37 9.33
CA SER A 218 2.68 -9.10 7.93
C SER A 218 2.50 -10.42 7.18
N ASN A 219 1.50 -10.50 6.29
CA ASN A 219 1.33 -11.64 5.39
C ASN A 219 2.37 -11.64 4.26
N ARG A 220 3.02 -10.52 4.03
CA ARG A 220 4.07 -10.35 3.00
C ARG A 220 5.48 -10.34 3.58
N ASN A 221 5.59 -10.57 4.88
CA ASN A 221 6.87 -10.53 5.60
C ASN A 221 7.59 -9.18 5.48
N ARG A 222 6.84 -8.08 5.46
CA ARG A 222 7.36 -6.71 5.35
C ARG A 222 7.19 -5.96 6.66
N GLY A 223 8.25 -5.31 7.12
CA GLY A 223 8.18 -4.41 8.26
C GLY A 223 7.68 -3.02 7.82
N MET A 224 6.89 -2.39 8.66
CA MET A 224 6.31 -1.07 8.41
C MET A 224 6.27 -0.25 9.68
N ILE A 225 6.42 1.07 9.55
CA ILE A 225 6.17 2.01 10.62
C ILE A 225 5.01 2.93 10.25
N PHE A 226 4.14 3.18 11.22
CA PHE A 226 3.02 4.10 11.14
C PHE A 226 3.30 5.28 12.06
N ILE A 227 3.16 6.50 11.54
CA ILE A 227 3.43 7.74 12.26
C ILE A 227 2.14 8.57 12.28
N PHE A 228 1.76 9.02 13.48
CA PHE A 228 0.49 9.66 13.74
C PHE A 228 0.67 11.06 14.34
N PRO A 229 -0.22 12.02 14.00
CA PRO A 229 -0.16 13.35 14.57
C PRO A 229 -0.42 13.36 16.08
N PRO A 230 0.06 14.35 16.82
CA PRO A 230 -0.04 14.44 18.26
C PRO A 230 -1.49 14.47 18.79
N SER A 231 -2.42 14.99 17.97
CA SER A 231 -3.87 15.00 18.29
C SER A 231 -4.50 13.60 18.30
N ALA A 232 -3.80 12.60 17.78
CA ALA A 232 -4.29 11.24 17.76
C ALA A 232 -4.20 10.60 19.15
N ASN A 233 -5.33 10.38 19.80
CA ASN A 233 -5.39 9.44 20.93
C ASN A 233 -5.38 8.02 20.37
N TYR A 234 -4.27 7.64 19.75
CA TYR A 234 -4.16 6.43 18.96
C TYR A 234 -3.11 5.51 19.55
N GLY A 235 -3.53 4.28 19.79
CA GLY A 235 -2.63 3.15 20.04
C GLY A 235 -2.22 2.48 18.72
N CYS A 236 -1.57 1.34 18.81
CA CYS A 236 -1.26 0.53 17.65
C CYS A 236 -2.56 0.08 16.95
N PRO A 237 -2.74 0.30 15.63
CA PRO A 237 -3.96 -0.07 14.92
C PRO A 237 -4.12 -1.59 14.74
N PHE A 238 -3.10 -2.36 15.09
CA PHE A 238 -3.05 -3.80 14.89
C PHE A 238 -3.74 -4.56 16.03
N GLY A 239 -4.94 -5.07 15.78
CA GLY A 239 -5.64 -5.99 16.67
C GLY A 239 -5.67 -7.41 16.08
N GLU A 240 -5.79 -8.42 16.93
CA GLU A 240 -5.94 -9.83 16.51
C GLU A 240 -7.11 -10.03 15.52
N ARG A 241 -8.18 -9.25 15.68
CA ARG A 241 -9.38 -9.30 14.83
C ARG A 241 -9.17 -8.74 13.42
N ASP A 242 -8.12 -7.95 13.25
CA ASP A 242 -7.81 -7.29 11.98
C ASP A 242 -6.94 -8.17 11.07
N ARG A 243 -6.50 -9.32 11.59
CA ARG A 243 -5.66 -10.24 10.85
C ARG A 243 -6.45 -10.93 9.73
N TYR A 244 -5.99 -10.75 8.49
CA TYR A 244 -6.54 -11.44 7.34
C TYR A 244 -6.04 -12.89 7.31
N ASP A 245 -6.95 -13.85 7.35
CA ASP A 245 -6.61 -15.27 7.25
C ASP A 245 -6.46 -15.67 5.77
N GLU A 246 -5.25 -15.58 5.27
CA GLU A 246 -4.93 -15.92 3.89
C GLU A 246 -5.12 -17.41 3.58
N ALA A 247 -4.93 -18.29 4.56
CA ALA A 247 -5.16 -19.73 4.40
C ALA A 247 -6.63 -20.03 4.17
N LYS A 248 -7.52 -19.27 4.84
CA LYS A 248 -8.97 -19.41 4.74
C LYS A 248 -9.57 -18.72 3.51
N HIS A 249 -9.00 -17.59 3.11
CA HIS A 249 -9.57 -16.71 2.08
C HIS A 249 -8.67 -16.56 0.85
N GLY A 250 -7.47 -17.07 0.88
CA GLY A 250 -6.49 -16.98 -0.21
C GLY A 250 -6.88 -17.80 -1.43
N LEU A 251 -6.29 -17.44 -2.57
CA LEU A 251 -6.49 -18.15 -3.85
C LEU A 251 -6.24 -19.67 -3.72
N TRP A 252 -5.30 -20.06 -2.87
CA TRP A 252 -4.94 -21.46 -2.63
C TRP A 252 -5.99 -22.23 -1.82
N GLY A 253 -6.70 -21.56 -0.92
CA GLY A 253 -7.83 -22.16 -0.20
C GLY A 253 -9.02 -22.46 -1.11
N LYS A 254 -9.23 -21.66 -2.16
CA LYS A 254 -10.31 -21.87 -3.15
C LYS A 254 -9.99 -22.92 -4.21
N LEU A 255 -8.72 -23.29 -4.40
CA LEU A 255 -8.29 -24.32 -5.34
C LEU A 255 -8.24 -25.71 -4.68
N SER A 256 -8.35 -25.78 -3.36
CA SER A 256 -8.35 -27.01 -2.56
C SER A 256 -9.74 -27.40 -2.05
N SER A 257 -10.76 -26.61 -2.29
CA SER A 257 -12.17 -26.91 -2.06
C SER A 257 -12.87 -27.19 -3.41
#